data_2efb5703812a41faf95a5defc0783b0e
#
_entry.id   2efb5703812a41faf95a5defc0783b0e
#
_cell.length_a   1.000
_cell.length_b   1.000
_cell.length_c   1.000
_cell.angle_alpha   90.00
_cell.angle_beta   90.00
_cell.angle_gamma   90.00
#
_symmetry.space_group_name_H-M   'P 1'
#
loop_
_entity.id
_entity.type
_entity.pdbx_description
1 polymer ?
#
loop_
_entity_poly.entity_id
_entity_poly.type
_entity_poly.pdbx_seq_one_letter_code
_entity_poly.pdbx_strand_id
1 'polypeptide(L)'
;TATAGLRIGSYSAWADGYTGAGRRIGVIDTGLDLDHPSFDEQAFLYGLERSAARFNKSVSDYDLLTQDEVAKVLPKLHAAQQMPGVSAQELYRNAKVPYGFNYIDEGLDITHDNDTQGDHGTHVSGIATANTYVWSKDADGDLHAARQENGVVGVAPDAQLLTFKVFGRNGGAYDSDYMAALEDALLLGCDTVNLSLGSSVSGLTYGAYDSLFNSLTDTNTVVTISAGNKYSYAQYNNTGTKLQLTNDTVIDTVGSPGSFPNAFTVASVDNAGLTGVMPVFNGVGTSYSDTSETYGAHAFTTLDTSADQSG
;
A
#
# COMPACT_ATOMS: atom_id res chain seq x y z
N THR A 1 10.83 5.81 1.96
CA THR A 1 11.93 6.73 2.19
C THR A 1 13.27 5.99 2.21
N ALA A 2 14.39 6.69 1.90
CA ALA A 2 15.72 6.08 1.84
C ALA A 2 16.12 5.38 3.15
N THR A 3 15.84 6.00 4.30
CA THR A 3 16.12 5.44 5.63
C THR A 3 15.26 4.21 5.96
N ALA A 4 13.99 4.19 5.57
CA ALA A 4 13.12 3.04 5.76
C ALA A 4 13.62 1.83 4.94
N GLY A 5 14.01 2.04 3.67
CA GLY A 5 14.56 0.99 2.82
C GLY A 5 15.85 0.37 3.39
N LEU A 6 16.73 1.19 3.99
CA LEU A 6 17.91 0.67 4.71
C LEU A 6 17.51 -0.19 5.91
N ARG A 7 16.52 0.27 6.71
CA ARG A 7 16.09 -0.41 7.92
C ARG A 7 15.47 -1.79 7.66
N ILE A 8 14.67 -1.89 6.62
CA ILE A 8 14.01 -3.16 6.23
C ILE A 8 14.87 -4.04 5.30
N GLY A 9 16.05 -3.56 4.90
CA GLY A 9 16.96 -4.33 4.05
C GLY A 9 16.61 -4.38 2.56
N SER A 10 15.70 -3.52 2.06
CA SER A 10 15.28 -3.55 0.64
C SER A 10 16.45 -3.33 -0.32
N TYR A 11 17.43 -2.49 0.05
CA TYR A 11 18.60 -2.25 -0.82
C TYR A 11 19.51 -3.47 -0.94
N SER A 12 19.65 -4.27 0.12
CA SER A 12 20.38 -5.53 0.05
C SER A 12 19.64 -6.52 -0.85
N ALA A 13 18.32 -6.63 -0.70
CA ALA A 13 17.50 -7.48 -1.56
C ALA A 13 17.63 -7.09 -3.04
N TRP A 14 17.60 -5.78 -3.35
CA TRP A 14 17.79 -5.32 -4.74
C TRP A 14 19.19 -5.60 -5.29
N ALA A 15 20.22 -5.52 -4.43
CA ALA A 15 21.58 -5.86 -4.83
C ALA A 15 21.70 -7.35 -5.21
N ASP A 16 20.94 -8.20 -4.53
CA ASP A 16 20.86 -9.65 -4.79
C ASP A 16 19.86 -10.02 -5.91
N GLY A 17 19.16 -9.02 -6.51
CA GLY A 17 18.25 -9.23 -7.63
C GLY A 17 16.78 -9.39 -7.27
N TYR A 18 16.42 -9.24 -5.99
CA TYR A 18 15.04 -9.34 -5.53
C TYR A 18 14.34 -7.97 -5.62
N THR A 19 13.93 -7.60 -6.82
CA THR A 19 13.25 -6.32 -7.11
C THR A 19 11.73 -6.45 -7.23
N GLY A 20 11.21 -7.66 -7.08
CA GLY A 20 9.80 -7.98 -7.29
C GLY A 20 9.45 -8.39 -8.74
N ALA A 21 10.44 -8.51 -9.63
CA ALA A 21 10.21 -8.90 -11.02
C ALA A 21 9.51 -10.27 -11.12
N GLY A 22 8.40 -10.31 -11.87
CA GLY A 22 7.55 -11.49 -11.99
C GLY A 22 6.68 -11.79 -10.77
N ARG A 23 6.56 -10.84 -9.83
CA ARG A 23 5.69 -10.94 -8.65
C ARG A 23 4.47 -10.06 -8.78
N ARG A 24 3.38 -10.49 -8.16
CA ARG A 24 2.06 -9.84 -8.15
C ARG A 24 1.73 -9.40 -6.73
N ILE A 25 1.58 -8.09 -6.54
CA ILE A 25 1.25 -7.49 -5.25
C ILE A 25 -0.17 -6.93 -5.34
N GLY A 26 -1.08 -7.47 -4.53
CA GLY A 26 -2.43 -6.95 -4.37
C GLY A 26 -2.46 -5.87 -3.29
N VAL A 27 -3.14 -4.76 -3.57
CA VAL A 27 -3.44 -3.71 -2.58
C VAL A 27 -4.94 -3.55 -2.48
N ILE A 28 -5.50 -3.90 -1.31
CA ILE A 28 -6.91 -3.75 -0.96
C ILE A 28 -7.04 -2.49 -0.12
N ASP A 29 -7.53 -1.38 -0.74
CA ASP A 29 -7.47 -0.05 -0.13
C ASP A 29 -8.49 0.91 -0.77
N THR A 30 -8.23 2.22 -0.70
CA THR A 30 -9.10 3.30 -1.24
C THR A 30 -9.06 3.42 -2.76
N GLY A 31 -8.20 2.67 -3.44
CA GLY A 31 -8.03 2.72 -4.89
C GLY A 31 -6.66 3.23 -5.32
N LEU A 32 -6.54 3.66 -6.56
CA LEU A 32 -5.28 4.06 -7.18
C LEU A 32 -5.48 5.23 -8.14
N ASP A 33 -4.63 6.23 -8.05
CA ASP A 33 -4.40 7.20 -9.13
C ASP A 33 -3.52 6.53 -10.20
N LEU A 34 -4.19 5.97 -11.21
CA LEU A 34 -3.54 5.22 -12.27
C LEU A 34 -2.62 6.09 -13.14
N ASP A 35 -2.92 7.40 -13.24
CA ASP A 35 -2.18 8.37 -14.04
C ASP A 35 -0.94 8.89 -13.30
N HIS A 36 -0.74 8.49 -12.05
CA HIS A 36 0.41 8.91 -11.28
C HIS A 36 1.72 8.36 -11.90
N PRO A 37 2.75 9.20 -12.12
CA PRO A 37 4.00 8.81 -12.82
C PRO A 37 4.71 7.59 -12.25
N SER A 38 4.50 7.29 -10.96
CA SER A 38 5.08 6.12 -10.30
C SER A 38 4.53 4.78 -10.79
N PHE A 39 3.43 4.77 -11.57
CA PHE A 39 2.77 3.57 -12.09
C PHE A 39 2.72 3.56 -13.63
N ASP A 40 3.46 4.44 -14.28
CA ASP A 40 3.56 4.49 -15.75
C ASP A 40 4.06 3.16 -16.30
N GLU A 41 3.36 2.63 -17.30
CA GLU A 41 3.65 1.34 -17.91
C GLU A 41 5.00 1.30 -18.61
N GLN A 42 5.33 2.37 -19.36
CA GLN A 42 6.58 2.40 -20.13
C GLN A 42 7.78 2.51 -19.21
N ALA A 43 7.65 3.31 -18.14
CA ALA A 43 8.67 3.41 -17.09
C ALA A 43 8.87 2.09 -16.34
N PHE A 44 7.78 1.36 -16.08
CA PHE A 44 7.82 0.01 -15.50
C PHE A 44 8.57 -0.97 -16.40
N LEU A 45 8.16 -1.08 -17.66
CA LEU A 45 8.79 -2.00 -18.62
C LEU A 45 10.27 -1.68 -18.83
N TYR A 46 10.61 -0.40 -18.93
CA TYR A 46 12.00 0.05 -19.01
C TYR A 46 12.82 -0.37 -17.79
N GLY A 47 12.26 -0.19 -16.59
CA GLY A 47 12.89 -0.62 -15.34
C GLY A 47 13.10 -2.12 -15.27
N LEU A 48 12.07 -2.88 -15.66
CA LEU A 48 12.08 -4.33 -15.68
C LEU A 48 13.13 -4.89 -16.66
N GLU A 49 13.24 -4.31 -17.87
CA GLU A 49 14.27 -4.68 -18.86
C GLU A 49 15.68 -4.46 -18.31
N ARG A 50 15.94 -3.32 -17.67
CA ARG A 50 17.25 -3.02 -17.10
C ARG A 50 17.58 -3.93 -15.93
N SER A 51 16.58 -4.23 -15.10
CA SER A 51 16.72 -5.15 -13.98
C SER A 51 17.01 -6.58 -14.48
N ALA A 52 16.27 -7.04 -15.49
CA ALA A 52 16.48 -8.34 -16.12
C ALA A 52 17.90 -8.46 -16.71
N ALA A 53 18.32 -7.48 -17.51
CA ALA A 53 19.64 -7.47 -18.15
C ALA A 53 20.79 -7.52 -17.13
N ARG A 54 20.64 -6.87 -15.97
CA ARG A 54 21.64 -6.92 -14.88
C ARG A 54 21.89 -8.35 -14.38
N PHE A 55 20.91 -9.22 -14.46
CA PHE A 55 20.97 -10.61 -14.01
C PHE A 55 20.99 -11.62 -15.17
N ASN A 56 21.37 -11.18 -16.39
CA ASN A 56 21.40 -12.00 -17.61
C ASN A 56 20.05 -12.69 -17.91
N LYS A 57 18.96 -11.97 -17.69
CA LYS A 57 17.58 -12.38 -17.99
C LYS A 57 16.97 -11.45 -19.03
N SER A 58 15.83 -11.87 -19.56
CA SER A 58 14.93 -11.06 -20.37
C SER A 58 13.57 -10.88 -19.66
N VAL A 59 12.75 -9.93 -20.11
CA VAL A 59 11.41 -9.72 -19.53
C VAL A 59 10.54 -10.97 -19.67
N SER A 60 10.74 -11.74 -20.75
CA SER A 60 10.01 -13.00 -20.99
C SER A 60 10.32 -14.13 -19.98
N ASP A 61 11.37 -13.98 -19.17
CA ASP A 61 11.71 -14.94 -18.12
C ASP A 61 10.90 -14.70 -16.84
N TYR A 62 10.08 -13.67 -16.80
CA TYR A 62 9.23 -13.33 -15.65
C TYR A 62 7.76 -13.69 -15.92
N ASP A 63 7.10 -14.22 -14.90
CA ASP A 63 5.68 -14.55 -14.93
C ASP A 63 4.84 -13.28 -14.71
N LEU A 64 4.56 -12.54 -15.77
CA LEU A 64 3.70 -11.37 -15.72
C LEU A 64 2.25 -11.76 -15.98
N LEU A 65 1.35 -11.28 -15.14
CA LEU A 65 -0.10 -11.40 -15.37
C LEU A 65 -0.48 -10.61 -16.62
N THR A 66 -1.11 -11.29 -17.54
CA THR A 66 -1.56 -10.74 -18.82
C THR A 66 -3.09 -10.66 -18.86
N GLN A 67 -3.61 -9.88 -19.81
CA GLN A 67 -5.06 -9.81 -20.04
C GLN A 67 -5.68 -11.18 -20.34
N ASP A 68 -4.97 -12.06 -21.07
CA ASP A 68 -5.44 -13.41 -21.38
C ASP A 68 -5.52 -14.31 -20.13
N GLU A 69 -4.62 -14.09 -19.17
CA GLU A 69 -4.68 -14.82 -17.89
C GLU A 69 -5.81 -14.31 -17.02
N VAL A 70 -6.08 -13.01 -16.98
CA VAL A 70 -7.26 -12.45 -16.33
C VAL A 70 -8.52 -13.03 -16.96
N ALA A 71 -8.58 -13.15 -18.30
CA ALA A 71 -9.73 -13.74 -18.99
C ALA A 71 -10.01 -15.21 -18.59
N LYS A 72 -8.96 -15.98 -18.30
CA LYS A 72 -9.13 -17.40 -17.89
C LYS A 72 -9.79 -17.54 -16.51
N VAL A 73 -9.53 -16.61 -15.59
CA VAL A 73 -10.10 -16.65 -14.23
C VAL A 73 -11.36 -15.81 -14.09
N LEU A 74 -11.62 -14.88 -15.01
CA LEU A 74 -12.76 -13.95 -14.99
C LEU A 74 -14.10 -14.57 -14.58
N PRO A 75 -14.52 -15.74 -15.10
CA PRO A 75 -15.81 -16.32 -14.73
C PRO A 75 -15.93 -16.71 -13.25
N LYS A 76 -14.82 -16.76 -12.52
CA LYS A 76 -14.76 -17.12 -11.10
C LYS A 76 -14.62 -15.91 -10.19
N LEU A 77 -14.29 -14.74 -10.75
CA LEU A 77 -14.05 -13.52 -9.97
C LEU A 77 -15.37 -12.95 -9.43
N HIS A 78 -15.33 -12.45 -8.20
CA HIS A 78 -16.41 -11.67 -7.61
C HIS A 78 -16.70 -10.42 -8.42
N ALA A 79 -15.68 -9.80 -9.00
CA ALA A 79 -15.84 -8.66 -9.92
C ALA A 79 -16.80 -8.97 -11.07
N ALA A 80 -16.72 -10.18 -11.66
CA ALA A 80 -17.64 -10.60 -12.72
C ALA A 80 -19.07 -10.91 -12.22
N GLN A 81 -19.21 -11.25 -10.94
CA GLN A 81 -20.52 -11.45 -10.31
C GLN A 81 -21.17 -10.12 -9.94
N GLN A 82 -20.39 -9.16 -9.42
CA GLN A 82 -20.84 -7.82 -9.07
C GLN A 82 -21.16 -6.97 -10.31
N MET A 83 -20.37 -7.11 -11.38
CA MET A 83 -20.57 -6.41 -12.66
C MET A 83 -20.76 -7.40 -13.81
N PRO A 84 -21.98 -7.94 -14.00
CA PRO A 84 -22.26 -8.90 -15.05
C PRO A 84 -21.95 -8.35 -16.45
N GLY A 85 -21.15 -9.08 -17.21
CA GLY A 85 -20.75 -8.67 -18.56
C GLY A 85 -19.43 -7.89 -18.63
N VAL A 86 -18.78 -7.61 -17.49
CA VAL A 86 -17.43 -7.02 -17.48
C VAL A 86 -16.45 -7.95 -18.23
N SER A 87 -15.57 -7.34 -19.00
CA SER A 87 -14.56 -8.06 -19.77
C SER A 87 -13.19 -8.01 -19.07
N ALA A 88 -12.32 -8.96 -19.42
CA ALA A 88 -10.94 -8.92 -18.97
C ALA A 88 -10.18 -7.67 -19.47
N GLN A 89 -10.56 -7.14 -20.63
CA GLN A 89 -9.97 -5.93 -21.18
C GLN A 89 -10.30 -4.69 -20.30
N GLU A 90 -11.48 -4.62 -19.72
CA GLU A 90 -11.89 -3.51 -18.85
C GLU A 90 -11.22 -3.61 -17.48
N LEU A 91 -10.98 -4.82 -16.98
CA LEU A 91 -10.29 -5.06 -15.71
C LEU A 91 -8.77 -4.87 -15.83
N TYR A 92 -8.18 -5.19 -16.99
CA TYR A 92 -6.75 -5.03 -17.26
C TYR A 92 -6.44 -3.58 -17.63
N ARG A 93 -5.67 -2.89 -16.81
CA ARG A 93 -5.36 -1.47 -17.01
C ARG A 93 -4.12 -1.28 -17.88
N ASN A 94 -3.02 -1.90 -17.49
CA ASN A 94 -1.75 -1.88 -18.21
C ASN A 94 -0.81 -2.98 -17.65
N ALA A 95 0.41 -3.11 -18.18
CA ALA A 95 1.34 -4.13 -17.72
C ALA A 95 1.83 -3.92 -16.28
N LYS A 96 1.88 -2.68 -15.77
CA LYS A 96 2.20 -2.38 -14.36
C LYS A 96 1.04 -2.69 -13.45
N VAL A 97 -0.19 -2.36 -13.90
CA VAL A 97 -1.42 -2.56 -13.15
C VAL A 97 -2.35 -3.48 -13.94
N PRO A 98 -2.10 -4.82 -13.93
CA PRO A 98 -2.83 -5.76 -14.77
C PRO A 98 -4.23 -6.09 -14.26
N TYR A 99 -4.65 -5.51 -13.15
CA TYR A 99 -6.00 -5.67 -12.62
C TYR A 99 -6.41 -4.47 -11.76
N GLY A 100 -7.66 -4.02 -11.94
CA GLY A 100 -8.26 -3.00 -11.10
C GLY A 100 -9.79 -3.06 -11.13
N PHE A 101 -10.41 -3.18 -9.94
CA PHE A 101 -11.86 -3.18 -9.78
C PHE A 101 -12.26 -2.49 -8.47
N ASN A 102 -13.44 -1.86 -8.50
CA ASN A 102 -14.06 -1.19 -7.36
C ASN A 102 -15.19 -2.06 -6.80
N TYR A 103 -14.91 -2.75 -5.70
CA TYR A 103 -15.83 -3.72 -5.08
C TYR A 103 -16.97 -3.06 -4.33
N ILE A 104 -16.75 -1.86 -3.79
CA ILE A 104 -17.77 -1.17 -2.99
C ILE A 104 -18.84 -0.50 -3.86
N ASP A 105 -18.45 0.01 -5.02
CA ASP A 105 -19.38 0.67 -5.97
C ASP A 105 -19.68 -0.26 -7.17
N GLU A 106 -19.19 -1.49 -7.16
CA GLU A 106 -19.43 -2.53 -8.17
C GLU A 106 -19.09 -2.06 -9.60
N GLY A 107 -17.89 -1.51 -9.79
CA GLY A 107 -17.55 -0.83 -11.04
C GLY A 107 -16.07 -0.75 -11.39
N LEU A 108 -15.79 -0.02 -12.44
CA LEU A 108 -14.45 0.12 -13.02
C LEU A 108 -13.67 1.35 -12.52
N ASP A 109 -14.32 2.26 -11.83
CA ASP A 109 -13.68 3.46 -11.29
C ASP A 109 -12.88 3.11 -10.04
N ILE A 110 -11.56 2.99 -10.20
CA ILE A 110 -10.63 2.68 -9.12
C ILE A 110 -9.96 3.92 -8.54
N THR A 111 -10.32 5.13 -8.97
CA THR A 111 -9.77 6.37 -8.43
C THR A 111 -10.37 6.69 -7.06
N HIS A 112 -9.73 7.62 -6.35
CA HIS A 112 -10.22 8.10 -5.05
C HIS A 112 -11.09 9.37 -5.17
N ASP A 113 -11.31 9.88 -6.37
CA ASP A 113 -11.93 11.18 -6.61
C ASP A 113 -13.35 11.30 -6.06
N ASN A 114 -13.99 10.18 -5.80
CA ASN A 114 -15.38 10.11 -5.34
C ASN A 114 -15.52 9.69 -3.85
N ASP A 115 -14.43 9.59 -3.10
CA ASP A 115 -14.48 9.17 -1.70
C ASP A 115 -13.81 10.18 -0.74
N THR A 116 -14.02 9.97 0.57
CA THR A 116 -13.47 10.84 1.62
C THR A 116 -12.15 10.35 2.18
N GLN A 117 -11.63 9.21 1.73
CA GLN A 117 -10.37 8.61 2.21
C GLN A 117 -9.14 9.15 1.47
N GLY A 118 -9.35 9.89 0.39
CA GLY A 118 -8.30 10.48 -0.41
C GLY A 118 -7.36 9.45 -1.03
N ASP A 119 -6.12 9.83 -1.20
CA ASP A 119 -5.06 9.11 -1.92
C ASP A 119 -4.34 8.03 -1.12
N HIS A 120 -4.92 7.54 -0.01
CA HIS A 120 -4.30 6.56 0.88
C HIS A 120 -3.83 5.30 0.13
N GLY A 121 -4.69 4.68 -0.71
CA GLY A 121 -4.33 3.50 -1.49
C GLY A 121 -3.24 3.77 -2.53
N THR A 122 -3.22 4.95 -3.15
CA THR A 122 -2.14 5.38 -4.05
C THR A 122 -0.81 5.49 -3.29
N HIS A 123 -0.83 6.07 -2.09
CA HIS A 123 0.36 6.18 -1.24
C HIS A 123 0.87 4.80 -0.81
N VAL A 124 0.00 3.91 -0.34
CA VAL A 124 0.34 2.53 0.04
C VAL A 124 0.94 1.77 -1.16
N SER A 125 0.29 1.86 -2.32
CA SER A 125 0.75 1.26 -3.57
C SER A 125 2.13 1.78 -3.98
N GLY A 126 2.36 3.08 -3.80
CA GLY A 126 3.65 3.72 -4.07
C GLY A 126 4.77 3.21 -3.16
N ILE A 127 4.49 3.04 -1.86
CA ILE A 127 5.45 2.43 -0.92
C ILE A 127 5.79 1.00 -1.35
N ALA A 128 4.81 0.23 -1.78
CA ALA A 128 5.00 -1.15 -2.18
C ALA A 128 5.72 -1.27 -3.53
N THR A 129 5.27 -0.55 -4.56
CA THR A 129 5.60 -0.89 -5.96
C THR A 129 5.97 0.27 -6.87
N ALA A 130 6.11 1.53 -6.38
CA ALA A 130 6.47 2.65 -7.24
C ALA A 130 7.69 2.35 -8.11
N ASN A 131 7.62 2.69 -9.37
CA ASN A 131 8.63 2.40 -10.39
C ASN A 131 10.02 2.93 -10.03
N THR A 132 11.07 2.24 -10.47
CA THR A 132 12.46 2.70 -10.35
C THR A 132 12.74 3.93 -11.21
N TYR A 133 12.03 4.08 -12.33
CA TYR A 133 12.18 5.16 -13.30
C TYR A 133 10.88 5.94 -13.46
N VAL A 134 11.02 7.22 -13.79
CA VAL A 134 9.94 8.14 -14.13
C VAL A 134 10.39 9.05 -15.26
N TRP A 135 9.44 9.63 -15.98
CA TRP A 135 9.72 10.63 -17.00
C TRP A 135 10.33 11.88 -16.38
N SER A 136 11.32 12.46 -17.05
CA SER A 136 11.94 13.71 -16.65
C SER A 136 10.90 14.83 -16.54
N LYS A 137 11.03 15.65 -15.49
CA LYS A 137 10.22 16.85 -15.30
C LYS A 137 10.68 17.99 -16.22
N ASP A 138 11.91 17.94 -16.70
CA ASP A 138 12.52 18.96 -17.56
C ASP A 138 12.13 18.81 -19.04
N ALA A 139 11.17 17.93 -19.35
CA ALA A 139 10.58 17.72 -20.65
C ALA A 139 11.57 17.34 -21.78
N ASP A 140 12.69 16.71 -21.44
CA ASP A 140 13.60 16.09 -22.42
C ASP A 140 13.04 14.81 -23.04
N GLY A 141 11.95 14.27 -22.45
CA GLY A 141 11.27 13.08 -22.92
C GLY A 141 11.97 11.76 -22.57
N ASP A 142 12.99 11.82 -21.73
CA ASP A 142 13.76 10.65 -21.30
C ASP A 142 13.28 10.13 -19.94
N LEU A 143 13.52 8.84 -19.69
CA LEU A 143 13.28 8.19 -18.40
C LEU A 143 14.50 8.34 -17.50
N HIS A 144 14.27 8.89 -16.31
CA HIS A 144 15.29 9.11 -15.30
C HIS A 144 15.01 8.26 -14.05
N ALA A 145 16.05 7.99 -13.26
CA ALA A 145 15.86 7.33 -11.98
C ALA A 145 14.93 8.17 -11.10
N ALA A 146 13.88 7.57 -10.56
CA ALA A 146 12.84 8.27 -9.78
C ALA A 146 13.43 9.11 -8.63
N ARG A 147 14.52 8.65 -8.01
CA ARG A 147 15.23 9.41 -6.96
C ARG A 147 15.88 10.70 -7.43
N GLN A 148 16.33 10.76 -8.70
CA GLN A 148 16.89 11.99 -9.26
C GLN A 148 15.81 13.04 -9.50
N GLU A 149 14.61 12.58 -9.86
CA GLU A 149 13.43 13.42 -10.05
C GLU A 149 12.66 13.73 -8.75
N ASN A 150 13.27 13.49 -7.58
CA ASN A 150 12.62 13.59 -6.27
C ASN A 150 11.38 12.69 -6.10
N GLY A 151 11.33 11.62 -6.87
CA GLY A 151 10.28 10.62 -6.78
C GLY A 151 10.54 9.55 -5.71
N VAL A 152 9.53 8.71 -5.50
CA VAL A 152 9.59 7.55 -4.61
C VAL A 152 9.88 6.31 -5.43
N VAL A 153 10.69 5.39 -4.88
CA VAL A 153 10.86 4.03 -5.39
C VAL A 153 10.24 3.08 -4.38
N GLY A 154 9.37 2.21 -4.84
CA GLY A 154 8.71 1.19 -4.01
C GLY A 154 9.68 0.14 -3.50
N VAL A 155 9.25 -0.68 -2.55
CA VAL A 155 10.06 -1.78 -2.00
C VAL A 155 10.29 -2.86 -3.06
N ALA A 156 9.28 -3.12 -3.89
CA ALA A 156 9.32 -4.07 -5.01
C ALA A 156 8.96 -3.36 -6.34
N PRO A 157 9.86 -2.51 -6.88
CA PRO A 157 9.51 -1.62 -7.99
C PRO A 157 9.22 -2.36 -9.31
N ASP A 158 9.76 -3.56 -9.47
CA ASP A 158 9.57 -4.38 -10.67
C ASP A 158 8.40 -5.38 -10.52
N ALA A 159 7.63 -5.32 -9.42
CA ALA A 159 6.42 -6.11 -9.26
C ALA A 159 5.24 -5.47 -10.03
N GLN A 160 4.30 -6.31 -10.44
CA GLN A 160 2.98 -5.87 -10.89
C GLN A 160 2.11 -5.53 -9.68
N LEU A 161 1.27 -4.51 -9.82
CA LEU A 161 0.33 -4.03 -8.82
C LEU A 161 -1.10 -4.39 -9.23
N LEU A 162 -1.82 -5.11 -8.38
CA LEU A 162 -3.25 -5.36 -8.57
C LEU A 162 -4.03 -4.50 -7.55
N THR A 163 -4.97 -3.73 -8.04
CA THR A 163 -5.72 -2.75 -7.23
C THR A 163 -7.14 -3.23 -6.98
N PHE A 164 -7.49 -3.31 -5.71
CA PHE A 164 -8.81 -3.73 -5.22
C PHE A 164 -9.36 -2.59 -4.36
N LYS A 165 -10.24 -1.76 -4.96
CA LYS A 165 -10.85 -0.64 -4.22
C LYS A 165 -12.03 -1.15 -3.41
N VAL A 166 -11.97 -0.94 -2.09
CA VAL A 166 -13.02 -1.36 -1.13
C VAL A 166 -13.55 -0.21 -0.27
N PHE A 167 -12.97 0.98 -0.37
CA PHE A 167 -13.50 2.18 0.28
C PHE A 167 -14.20 3.05 -0.76
N GLY A 168 -15.44 3.42 -0.48
CA GLY A 168 -16.26 4.21 -1.36
C GLY A 168 -16.50 5.64 -0.87
N ARG A 169 -17.44 6.30 -1.51
CA ARG A 169 -17.79 7.72 -1.30
C ARG A 169 -18.03 8.10 0.16
N ASN A 170 -18.54 7.19 0.97
CA ASN A 170 -18.85 7.43 2.38
C ASN A 170 -17.70 7.11 3.34
N GLY A 171 -16.54 6.75 2.81
CA GLY A 171 -15.32 6.54 3.58
C GLY A 171 -15.28 5.25 4.41
N GLY A 172 -16.21 4.32 4.18
CA GLY A 172 -16.25 3.02 4.84
C GLY A 172 -15.95 1.87 3.88
N ALA A 173 -15.43 0.77 4.39
CA ALA A 173 -15.35 -0.51 3.70
C ALA A 173 -16.29 -1.50 4.38
N TYR A 174 -16.95 -2.35 3.60
CA TYR A 174 -17.70 -3.48 4.14
C TYR A 174 -16.82 -4.72 4.16
N ASP A 175 -17.05 -5.55 5.16
CA ASP A 175 -16.32 -6.80 5.33
C ASP A 175 -16.48 -7.72 4.12
N SER A 176 -17.68 -7.77 3.52
CA SER A 176 -17.96 -8.53 2.31
C SER A 176 -17.07 -8.13 1.14
N ASP A 177 -16.77 -6.83 1.00
CA ASP A 177 -16.08 -6.30 -0.16
C ASP A 177 -14.58 -6.60 -0.10
N TYR A 178 -13.94 -6.40 1.06
CA TYR A 178 -12.53 -6.77 1.16
C TYR A 178 -12.31 -8.29 1.20
N MET A 179 -13.29 -9.08 1.63
CA MET A 179 -13.23 -10.55 1.52
C MET A 179 -13.32 -10.99 0.06
N ALA A 180 -14.29 -10.46 -0.70
CA ALA A 180 -14.41 -10.72 -2.13
C ALA A 180 -13.13 -10.29 -2.89
N ALA A 181 -12.59 -9.12 -2.55
CA ALA A 181 -11.33 -8.63 -3.10
C ALA A 181 -10.14 -9.56 -2.80
N LEU A 182 -10.07 -10.09 -1.57
CA LEU A 182 -9.02 -11.03 -1.18
C LEU A 182 -9.13 -12.37 -1.93
N GLU A 183 -10.34 -12.91 -2.07
CA GLU A 183 -10.57 -14.14 -2.86
C GLU A 183 -10.19 -13.94 -4.34
N ASP A 184 -10.54 -12.80 -4.93
CA ASP A 184 -10.14 -12.47 -6.30
C ASP A 184 -8.61 -12.30 -6.42
N ALA A 185 -7.95 -11.71 -5.43
CA ALA A 185 -6.49 -11.59 -5.40
C ALA A 185 -5.81 -12.97 -5.40
N LEU A 186 -6.36 -13.94 -4.66
CA LEU A 186 -5.88 -15.33 -4.67
C LEU A 186 -6.07 -15.98 -6.03
N LEU A 187 -7.25 -15.81 -6.66
CA LEU A 187 -7.54 -16.35 -7.99
C LEU A 187 -6.65 -15.74 -9.08
N LEU A 188 -6.27 -14.49 -8.94
CA LEU A 188 -5.34 -13.77 -9.84
C LEU A 188 -3.86 -14.10 -9.55
N GLY A 189 -3.60 -14.93 -8.55
CA GLY A 189 -2.27 -15.41 -8.21
C GLY A 189 -1.36 -14.36 -7.60
N CYS A 190 -1.90 -13.48 -6.75
CA CYS A 190 -1.06 -12.57 -5.97
C CYS A 190 -0.10 -13.34 -5.05
N ASP A 191 1.19 -12.98 -5.08
CA ASP A 191 2.20 -13.51 -4.16
C ASP A 191 2.03 -12.93 -2.77
N THR A 192 1.64 -11.65 -2.70
CA THR A 192 1.33 -10.96 -1.44
C THR A 192 0.16 -10.02 -1.62
N VAL A 193 -0.63 -9.86 -0.57
CA VAL A 193 -1.75 -8.92 -0.52
C VAL A 193 -1.60 -8.03 0.71
N ASN A 194 -1.78 -6.73 0.53
CA ASN A 194 -1.73 -5.74 1.61
C ASN A 194 -3.12 -5.21 1.93
N LEU A 195 -3.46 -5.25 3.23
CA LEU A 195 -4.65 -4.64 3.80
C LEU A 195 -4.22 -3.57 4.82
N SER A 196 -4.05 -2.32 4.35
CA SER A 196 -3.78 -1.17 5.22
C SER A 196 -5.09 -0.59 5.76
N LEU A 197 -5.93 -1.47 6.29
CA LEU A 197 -7.26 -1.15 6.82
C LEU A 197 -7.49 -1.87 8.16
N GLY A 198 -8.51 -1.44 8.87
CA GLY A 198 -8.92 -2.09 10.09
C GLY A 198 -9.95 -1.29 10.88
N SER A 199 -10.63 -1.95 11.80
CA SER A 199 -11.52 -1.32 12.74
C SER A 199 -10.80 -0.93 14.04
N SER A 200 -11.40 -0.02 14.79
CA SER A 200 -10.91 0.34 16.13
C SER A 200 -11.30 -0.67 17.20
N VAL A 201 -11.74 -1.86 16.79
CA VAL A 201 -12.19 -2.94 17.68
C VAL A 201 -11.34 -4.17 17.41
N SER A 202 -10.83 -4.79 18.47
CA SER A 202 -10.09 -6.05 18.37
C SER A 202 -10.98 -7.23 18.80
N GLY A 203 -10.54 -8.43 18.41
CA GLY A 203 -11.17 -9.68 18.87
C GLY A 203 -12.53 -9.98 18.25
N LEU A 204 -12.90 -9.31 17.16
CA LEU A 204 -14.08 -9.68 16.38
C LEU A 204 -13.73 -10.87 15.50
N THR A 205 -14.23 -12.03 15.84
CA THR A 205 -14.15 -13.23 14.99
C THR A 205 -15.56 -13.57 14.50
N TYR A 206 -15.73 -13.56 13.21
CA TYR A 206 -16.94 -14.04 12.56
C TYR A 206 -16.58 -15.29 11.76
N GLY A 207 -17.40 -16.35 11.83
CA GLY A 207 -17.06 -17.63 11.23
C GLY A 207 -16.70 -17.60 9.74
N ALA A 208 -17.23 -16.63 8.97
CA ALA A 208 -16.85 -16.44 7.58
C ALA A 208 -15.39 -15.98 7.42
N TYR A 209 -14.93 -15.09 8.29
CA TYR A 209 -13.52 -14.62 8.30
C TYR A 209 -12.56 -15.73 8.69
N ASP A 210 -12.92 -16.48 9.75
CA ASP A 210 -12.08 -17.59 10.20
C ASP A 210 -11.88 -18.59 9.06
N SER A 211 -12.92 -18.87 8.27
CA SER A 211 -12.82 -19.77 7.11
C SER A 211 -11.88 -19.23 6.05
N LEU A 212 -11.99 -17.94 5.68
CA LEU A 212 -11.14 -17.33 4.67
C LEU A 212 -9.69 -17.26 5.15
N PHE A 213 -9.43 -16.74 6.33
CA PHE A 213 -8.07 -16.64 6.86
C PHE A 213 -7.43 -18.00 7.14
N ASN A 214 -8.21 -19.00 7.53
CA ASN A 214 -7.71 -20.38 7.65
C ASN A 214 -7.35 -20.98 6.29
N SER A 215 -8.10 -20.67 5.23
CA SER A 215 -7.77 -21.14 3.88
C SER A 215 -6.47 -20.56 3.33
N LEU A 216 -6.04 -19.40 3.83
CA LEU A 216 -4.76 -18.80 3.43
C LEU A 216 -3.55 -19.65 3.78
N THR A 217 -3.65 -20.51 4.81
CA THR A 217 -2.57 -21.43 5.19
C THR A 217 -2.25 -22.44 4.10
N ASP A 218 -3.20 -22.73 3.23
CA ASP A 218 -3.08 -23.67 2.11
C ASP A 218 -2.66 -22.97 0.80
N THR A 219 -2.42 -21.68 0.85
CA THR A 219 -1.98 -20.87 -0.29
C THR A 219 -0.50 -20.49 -0.18
N ASN A 220 0.09 -20.06 -1.29
CA ASN A 220 1.43 -19.46 -1.30
C ASN A 220 1.39 -17.93 -1.16
N THR A 221 0.24 -17.35 -0.85
CA THR A 221 0.03 -15.91 -0.75
C THR A 221 0.24 -15.44 0.68
N VAL A 222 1.07 -14.41 0.87
CA VAL A 222 1.24 -13.74 2.17
C VAL A 222 0.28 -12.56 2.25
N VAL A 223 -0.61 -12.56 3.24
CA VAL A 223 -1.54 -11.46 3.49
C VAL A 223 -1.05 -10.64 4.67
N THR A 224 -0.63 -9.41 4.40
CA THR A 224 -0.16 -8.45 5.40
C THR A 224 -1.29 -7.51 5.81
N ILE A 225 -1.47 -7.31 7.12
CA ILE A 225 -2.55 -6.48 7.66
C ILE A 225 -1.97 -5.49 8.66
N SER A 226 -2.43 -4.24 8.62
CA SER A 226 -1.98 -3.23 9.58
C SER A 226 -2.44 -3.54 11.00
N ALA A 227 -1.56 -3.31 11.98
CA ALA A 227 -1.90 -3.42 13.41
C ALA A 227 -2.86 -2.32 13.87
N GLY A 228 -2.93 -1.22 13.13
CA GLY A 228 -3.73 -0.03 13.46
C GLY A 228 -2.90 1.14 14.00
N ASN A 229 -3.57 2.26 14.27
CA ASN A 229 -2.95 3.54 14.61
C ASN A 229 -3.14 3.96 16.09
N LYS A 230 -3.60 3.07 16.94
CA LYS A 230 -3.89 3.37 18.35
C LYS A 230 -3.13 2.43 19.26
N TYR A 231 -2.68 2.95 20.40
CA TYR A 231 -1.97 2.15 21.40
C TYR A 231 -2.84 1.11 22.07
N SER A 232 -4.14 1.37 22.22
CA SER A 232 -5.07 0.38 22.76
C SER A 232 -6.40 0.46 22.08
N TYR A 233 -6.90 -0.69 21.65
CA TYR A 233 -8.24 -0.86 21.13
C TYR A 233 -9.15 -1.40 22.22
N ALA A 234 -10.30 -0.76 22.40
CA ALA A 234 -11.30 -1.29 23.31
C ALA A 234 -11.91 -2.57 22.74
N GLN A 235 -12.02 -3.59 23.54
CA GLN A 235 -12.84 -4.76 23.21
C GLN A 235 -14.30 -4.50 23.52
N TYR A 236 -15.19 -5.11 22.73
CA TYR A 236 -16.60 -5.19 23.04
C TYR A 236 -16.91 -6.57 23.64
N ASN A 237 -17.73 -6.60 24.68
CA ASN A 237 -18.30 -7.85 25.15
C ASN A 237 -19.48 -8.27 24.26
N ASN A 238 -20.04 -9.46 24.52
CA ASN A 238 -21.19 -9.99 23.77
C ASN A 238 -22.46 -9.13 23.85
N THR A 239 -22.51 -8.13 24.73
CA THR A 239 -23.62 -7.19 24.89
C THR A 239 -23.36 -5.85 24.20
N GLY A 240 -22.24 -5.70 23.48
CA GLY A 240 -21.83 -4.48 22.82
C GLY A 240 -21.25 -3.42 23.75
N THR A 241 -20.96 -3.76 25.01
CA THR A 241 -20.32 -2.83 25.94
C THR A 241 -18.82 -2.75 25.68
N LYS A 242 -18.33 -1.54 25.48
CA LYS A 242 -16.91 -1.27 25.30
C LYS A 242 -16.15 -1.57 26.60
N LEU A 243 -15.23 -2.53 26.54
CA LEU A 243 -14.37 -2.87 27.68
C LEU A 243 -13.01 -2.19 27.48
N GLN A 244 -12.63 -1.36 28.45
CA GLN A 244 -11.25 -0.92 28.55
C GLN A 244 -10.44 -2.04 29.19
N LEU A 245 -9.50 -2.62 28.47
CA LEU A 245 -8.79 -3.81 28.91
C LEU A 245 -7.93 -3.56 30.13
N THR A 246 -7.19 -2.49 30.18
CA THR A 246 -6.42 -2.07 31.36
C THR A 246 -6.02 -0.60 31.24
N ASN A 247 -5.53 -0.01 32.35
CA ASN A 247 -4.78 1.25 32.33
C ASN A 247 -3.29 1.02 32.00
N ASP A 248 -2.92 -0.23 31.75
CA ASP A 248 -1.57 -0.61 31.38
C ASP A 248 -1.43 -0.51 29.86
N THR A 249 -0.71 0.50 29.40
CA THR A 249 -0.42 0.75 27.97
C THR A 249 0.51 -0.29 27.36
N VAL A 250 1.03 -1.23 28.13
CA VAL A 250 1.89 -2.31 27.64
C VAL A 250 1.07 -3.47 27.06
N ILE A 251 -0.22 -3.54 27.34
CA ILE A 251 -1.13 -4.57 26.80
C ILE A 251 -1.94 -3.95 25.68
N ASP A 252 -1.29 -3.61 24.59
CA ASP A 252 -1.94 -3.07 23.43
C ASP A 252 -2.59 -4.16 22.59
N THR A 253 -3.79 -3.86 22.11
CA THR A 253 -4.53 -4.77 21.25
C THR A 253 -4.50 -4.27 19.82
N VAL A 254 -4.37 -5.22 18.91
CA VAL A 254 -4.40 -4.99 17.47
C VAL A 254 -5.84 -4.86 17.00
N GLY A 255 -6.12 -3.95 16.06
CA GLY A 255 -7.43 -3.83 15.42
C GLY A 255 -7.76 -5.04 14.54
N SER A 256 -9.08 -5.31 14.35
CA SER A 256 -9.51 -6.34 13.40
C SER A 256 -9.48 -5.79 11.95
N PRO A 257 -9.08 -6.58 10.92
CA PRO A 257 -8.77 -8.02 10.95
C PRO A 257 -7.34 -8.39 11.34
N GLY A 258 -6.45 -7.44 11.66
CA GLY A 258 -5.08 -7.71 12.09
C GLY A 258 -5.00 -8.60 13.34
N SER A 259 -6.06 -8.65 14.17
CA SER A 259 -6.13 -9.51 15.35
C SER A 259 -6.49 -10.98 15.06
N PHE A 260 -6.75 -11.36 13.82
CA PHE A 260 -7.07 -12.75 13.50
C PHE A 260 -5.86 -13.68 13.61
N PRO A 261 -6.02 -14.93 14.06
CA PRO A 261 -4.92 -15.84 14.36
C PRO A 261 -3.96 -16.11 13.20
N ASN A 262 -4.45 -16.09 11.97
CA ASN A 262 -3.68 -16.38 10.77
C ASN A 262 -3.31 -15.11 9.97
N ALA A 263 -3.50 -13.92 10.56
CA ALA A 263 -3.09 -12.66 9.96
C ALA A 263 -1.57 -12.46 10.14
N PHE A 264 -0.89 -12.01 9.09
CA PHE A 264 0.48 -11.49 9.22
C PHE A 264 0.40 -9.99 9.55
N THR A 265 0.32 -9.70 10.85
CA THR A 265 0.05 -8.35 11.33
C THR A 265 1.32 -7.54 11.41
N VAL A 266 1.28 -6.33 10.84
CA VAL A 266 2.42 -5.42 10.74
C VAL A 266 2.16 -4.16 11.56
N ALA A 267 3.03 -3.91 12.54
CA ALA A 267 3.07 -2.67 13.30
C ALA A 267 4.20 -1.75 12.81
N SER A 268 4.03 -0.46 13.01
CA SER A 268 5.05 0.53 12.69
C SER A 268 6.16 0.55 13.73
N VAL A 269 7.34 0.96 13.30
CA VAL A 269 8.48 1.26 14.17
C VAL A 269 9.05 2.62 13.77
N ASP A 270 9.54 3.37 14.74
CA ASP A 270 10.15 4.66 14.47
C ASP A 270 11.34 4.53 13.51
N ASN A 271 11.41 5.43 12.56
CA ASN A 271 12.50 5.44 11.60
C ASN A 271 13.80 5.91 12.29
N ALA A 272 14.94 5.35 11.85
CA ALA A 272 16.26 5.70 12.40
C ALA A 272 16.72 7.13 12.05
N GLY A 273 16.01 7.82 11.16
CA GLY A 273 16.31 9.19 10.75
C GLY A 273 15.21 9.78 9.88
N LEU A 274 15.14 11.09 9.87
CA LEU A 274 14.28 11.87 9.01
C LEU A 274 15.11 12.49 7.90
N THR A 275 14.65 12.39 6.66
CA THR A 275 15.15 13.22 5.56
C THR A 275 14.15 14.33 5.32
N GLY A 276 14.59 15.56 5.49
CA GLY A 276 13.73 16.73 5.31
C GLY A 276 14.55 18.02 5.39
N VAL A 277 13.90 19.13 5.15
CA VAL A 277 14.48 20.45 5.39
C VAL A 277 14.61 20.63 6.90
N MET A 278 15.84 20.77 7.38
CA MET A 278 16.09 21.05 8.79
C MET A 278 16.41 22.54 8.96
N PRO A 279 15.73 23.24 9.88
CA PRO A 279 16.21 24.55 10.32
C PRO A 279 17.61 24.41 10.90
N VAL A 280 18.51 25.31 10.52
CA VAL A 280 19.89 25.33 11.01
C VAL A 280 20.09 26.59 11.86
N PHE A 281 20.36 26.41 13.14
CA PHE A 281 20.66 27.47 14.07
C PHE A 281 22.13 27.37 14.48
N ASN A 282 22.91 28.43 14.27
CA ASN A 282 24.33 28.48 14.60
C ASN A 282 25.15 27.27 14.07
N GLY A 283 24.79 26.77 12.88
CA GLY A 283 25.46 25.62 12.27
C GLY A 283 24.98 24.24 12.76
N VAL A 284 24.01 24.18 13.67
CA VAL A 284 23.41 22.93 14.14
C VAL A 284 22.06 22.73 13.51
N GLY A 285 21.88 21.62 12.80
CA GLY A 285 20.58 21.19 12.25
C GLY A 285 19.68 20.64 13.37
N THR A 286 18.45 21.10 13.43
CA THR A 286 17.44 20.61 14.37
C THR A 286 16.32 19.90 13.63
N SER A 287 15.87 18.77 14.15
CA SER A 287 14.65 18.11 13.67
C SER A 287 13.41 18.78 14.25
N TYR A 288 12.34 18.83 13.48
CA TYR A 288 11.03 19.26 13.96
C TYR A 288 9.95 18.29 13.48
N SER A 289 8.86 18.24 14.21
CA SER A 289 7.64 17.56 13.77
C SER A 289 6.65 18.60 13.27
N ASP A 290 6.06 18.36 12.09
CA ASP A 290 4.97 19.18 11.60
C ASP A 290 3.70 18.85 12.40
N THR A 291 3.26 19.79 13.19
CA THR A 291 2.04 19.68 14.00
C THR A 291 0.92 20.60 13.49
N SER A 292 1.04 21.09 12.25
CA SER A 292 0.12 22.06 11.66
C SER A 292 -1.32 21.55 11.58
N GLU A 293 -1.52 20.25 11.39
CA GLU A 293 -2.86 19.65 11.44
C GLU A 293 -3.52 19.73 12.82
N THR A 294 -2.72 19.66 13.88
CA THR A 294 -3.22 19.68 15.26
C THR A 294 -3.37 21.10 15.81
N TYR A 295 -2.44 22.00 15.48
CA TYR A 295 -2.34 23.32 16.09
C TYR A 295 -2.46 24.48 15.11
N GLY A 296 -2.69 24.19 13.83
CA GLY A 296 -2.69 25.18 12.74
C GLY A 296 -1.30 25.56 12.25
N ALA A 297 -1.21 26.01 11.02
CA ALA A 297 0.04 26.46 10.43
C ALA A 297 0.44 27.84 10.99
N HIS A 298 1.62 27.95 11.55
CA HIS A 298 2.21 29.20 11.98
C HIS A 298 3.40 29.54 11.10
N ALA A 299 3.35 30.68 10.40
CA ALA A 299 4.49 31.19 9.66
C ALA A 299 5.54 31.75 10.65
N PHE A 300 6.80 31.34 10.52
CA PHE A 300 7.91 32.02 11.17
C PHE A 300 8.11 33.36 10.50
N THR A 301 7.55 34.42 11.07
CA THR A 301 7.71 35.78 10.53
C THR A 301 8.97 36.49 11.04
N THR A 302 9.41 36.20 12.26
CA THR A 302 10.66 36.63 12.84
C THR A 302 11.08 35.74 14.01
N LEU A 303 12.32 35.31 14.03
CA LEU A 303 12.95 34.76 15.24
C LEU A 303 13.54 35.95 16.03
N ASP A 304 13.06 36.15 17.24
CA ASP A 304 13.72 37.08 18.16
C ASP A 304 15.03 36.43 18.64
N THR A 305 16.13 36.86 18.04
CA THR A 305 17.45 36.36 18.38
C THR A 305 18.06 37.07 19.62
N SER A 306 17.30 37.99 20.26
CA SER A 306 17.73 38.68 21.45
C SER A 306 17.36 37.94 22.75
N ALA A 307 16.49 36.92 22.70
CA ALA A 307 16.18 36.12 23.86
C ALA A 307 17.34 35.15 24.16
N ASP A 308 17.72 35.09 25.40
CA ASP A 308 18.77 34.21 25.92
C ASP A 308 18.40 32.75 25.58
N GLN A 309 19.26 32.08 24.80
CA GLN A 309 19.04 30.70 24.31
C GLN A 309 19.56 29.65 25.32
N SER A 310 19.66 30.00 26.58
CA SER A 310 19.97 29.08 27.68
C SER A 310 18.68 28.46 28.20
N GLY A 311 18.23 27.41 27.52
CA GLY A 311 17.12 26.55 27.96
C GLY A 311 17.35 25.12 27.52
#